data_8292c415f46b22c29eb10c3c8a631b87
#
_entry.id   8292c415f46b22c29eb10c3c8a631b87
#
_cell.length_a   1.000
_cell.length_b   1.000
_cell.length_c   1.000
_cell.angle_alpha   90.00
_cell.angle_beta   90.00
_cell.angle_gamma   90.00
#
_symmetry.space_group_name_H-M   'P 1'
#
loop_
_entity.id
_entity.type
_entity.pdbx_description
1 polymer ?
#
loop_
_entity_poly.entity_id
_entity_poly.type
_entity_poly.pdbx_seq_one_letter_code
_entity_poly.pdbx_strand_id
1 'polypeptide(L)'
;YEIHERLVGSEMCIRDRKGTKWWVTIPKAFLFGGLICVIGQSLMDMYLYLGLSKDNASMSVSITLIFLSALLTGLGWYDRIAKHAGAGTLVPITGFANSVAAPALEFKTEGYILGLGAKIFIISGPVILYGTLASVLYGLIYYLFLR
;
A
#
# COMPACT_ATOMS: atom_id res chain seq x y z
N TYR A 1 -29.08 1.64 11.50
CA TYR A 1 -28.88 2.64 12.58
C TYR A 1 -27.41 2.65 13.07
N GLU A 2 -26.73 1.51 13.15
CA GLU A 2 -25.31 1.42 13.58
C GLU A 2 -24.31 2.01 12.57
N ILE A 3 -24.64 2.07 11.29
CA ILE A 3 -23.75 2.58 10.24
C ILE A 3 -23.53 4.09 10.38
N HIS A 4 -24.54 4.85 10.80
CA HIS A 4 -24.44 6.29 11.00
C HIS A 4 -23.57 6.67 12.20
N GLU A 5 -23.62 5.90 13.28
CA GLU A 5 -22.78 6.17 14.47
C GLU A 5 -21.29 5.92 14.19
N ARG A 6 -20.95 4.90 13.39
CA ARG A 6 -19.56 4.64 13.00
C ARG A 6 -19.00 5.69 12.05
N LEU A 7 -19.81 6.20 11.12
CA LEU A 7 -19.42 7.30 10.22
C LEU A 7 -19.24 8.61 10.98
N VAL A 8 -20.12 8.94 11.90
CA VAL A 8 -20.03 10.14 12.75
C VAL A 8 -18.80 10.05 13.67
N GLY A 9 -18.50 8.90 14.24
CA GLY A 9 -17.30 8.67 15.05
C GLY A 9 -16.01 8.82 14.26
N SER A 10 -15.96 8.35 13.01
CA SER A 10 -14.77 8.47 12.15
C SER A 10 -14.56 9.91 11.67
N GLU A 11 -15.61 10.65 11.33
CA GLU A 11 -15.53 12.06 10.97
C GLU A 11 -15.10 12.93 12.16
N MET A 12 -15.60 12.62 13.35
CA MET A 12 -15.21 13.31 14.59
C MET A 12 -13.74 13.07 14.91
N CYS A 13 -13.22 11.84 14.75
CA CYS A 13 -11.80 11.53 14.91
C CYS A 13 -10.90 12.22 13.86
N ILE A 14 -11.41 12.46 12.65
CA ILE A 14 -10.68 13.19 11.60
C ILE A 14 -10.62 14.68 11.92
N ARG A 15 -11.70 15.25 12.46
CA ARG A 15 -11.81 16.68 12.77
C ARG A 15 -10.96 17.10 13.99
N ASP A 16 -10.77 16.22 14.96
CA ASP A 16 -9.97 16.47 16.15
C ASP A 16 -8.47 16.19 15.99
N ARG A 17 -8.02 15.70 14.83
CA ARG A 17 -6.59 15.55 14.56
C ARG A 17 -5.95 16.92 14.45
N LYS A 18 -5.12 17.28 15.47
CA LYS A 18 -4.18 18.39 15.38
C LYS A 18 -3.45 18.32 14.05
N GLY A 19 -3.51 19.41 13.27
CA GLY A 19 -2.84 19.49 11.99
C GLY A 19 -1.39 19.02 12.11
N THR A 20 -1.03 17.97 11.38
CA THR A 20 0.34 17.45 11.36
C THR A 20 1.27 18.52 10.80
N LYS A 21 2.34 18.82 11.53
CA LYS A 21 3.38 19.75 11.05
C LYS A 21 4.02 19.12 9.81
N TRP A 22 3.64 19.57 8.64
CA TRP A 22 4.10 19.07 7.33
C TRP A 22 5.63 19.03 7.21
N TRP A 23 6.32 20.00 7.79
CA TRP A 23 7.79 20.06 7.88
C TRP A 23 8.44 18.85 8.57
N VAL A 24 7.75 18.18 9.45
CA VAL A 24 8.25 16.99 10.15
C VAL A 24 7.77 15.70 9.45
N THR A 25 6.59 15.75 8.86
CA THR A 25 5.96 14.57 8.25
C THR A 25 6.60 14.24 6.90
N ILE A 26 6.93 15.26 6.10
CA ILE A 26 7.56 15.05 4.78
C ILE A 26 8.95 14.39 4.90
N PRO A 27 9.90 14.88 5.73
CA PRO A 27 11.19 14.22 5.87
C PRO A 27 11.09 12.79 6.40
N LYS A 28 10.17 12.54 7.34
CA LYS A 28 9.93 11.18 7.84
C LYS A 28 9.41 10.24 6.73
N ALA A 29 8.42 10.70 5.97
CA ALA A 29 7.89 9.93 4.85
C ALA A 29 8.96 9.63 3.80
N PHE A 30 9.82 10.60 3.50
CA PHE A 30 10.94 10.45 2.58
C PHE A 30 11.97 9.41 3.09
N LEU A 31 12.34 9.49 4.37
CA LEU A 31 13.27 8.55 4.98
C LEU A 31 12.74 7.10 4.95
N PHE A 32 11.51 6.90 5.38
CA PHE A 32 10.92 5.56 5.42
C PHE A 32 10.66 5.01 4.01
N GLY A 33 10.15 5.82 3.10
CA GLY A 33 9.98 5.43 1.69
C GLY A 33 11.32 5.11 1.02
N GLY A 34 12.33 5.95 1.25
CA GLY A 34 13.69 5.73 0.77
C GLY A 34 14.32 4.45 1.32
N LEU A 35 14.13 4.15 2.60
CA LEU A 35 14.61 2.91 3.21
C LEU A 35 13.99 1.68 2.52
N ILE A 36 12.69 1.70 2.26
CA ILE A 36 12.01 0.60 1.55
C ILE A 36 12.58 0.44 0.13
N CYS A 37 12.85 1.55 -0.57
CA CYS A 37 13.47 1.52 -1.90
C CYS A 37 14.88 0.93 -1.85
N VAL A 38 15.68 1.27 -0.86
CA VAL A 38 17.04 0.71 -0.67
C VAL A 38 16.97 -0.79 -0.42
N ILE A 39 16.04 -1.25 0.42
CA ILE A 39 15.81 -2.68 0.64
C ILE A 39 15.40 -3.35 -0.67
N GLY A 40 14.48 -2.76 -1.43
CA GLY A 40 14.06 -3.29 -2.73
C GLY A 40 15.22 -3.39 -3.73
N GLN A 41 16.09 -2.37 -3.80
CA GLN A 41 17.26 -2.39 -4.66
C GLN A 41 18.28 -3.47 -4.23
N SER A 42 18.52 -3.59 -2.93
CA SER A 42 19.42 -4.62 -2.41
C SER A 42 18.92 -6.03 -2.73
N LEU A 43 17.63 -6.27 -2.64
CA LEU A 43 17.01 -7.54 -3.06
C LEU A 43 17.15 -7.76 -4.57
N MET A 44 16.99 -6.70 -5.37
CA MET A 44 17.17 -6.75 -6.82
C MET A 44 18.58 -7.19 -7.19
N ASP A 45 19.58 -6.55 -6.59
CA ASP A 45 20.99 -6.85 -6.84
C ASP A 45 21.33 -8.27 -6.38
N MET A 46 20.79 -8.72 -5.26
CA MET A 46 20.93 -10.10 -4.78
C MET A 46 20.35 -11.11 -5.78
N TYR A 47 19.16 -10.89 -6.30
CA TYR A 47 18.55 -11.80 -7.27
C TYR A 47 19.27 -11.81 -8.62
N LEU A 48 19.79 -10.68 -9.06
CA LEU A 48 20.66 -10.60 -10.24
C LEU A 48 21.97 -11.37 -10.03
N TYR A 49 22.57 -11.27 -8.85
CA TYR A 49 23.77 -12.04 -8.49
C TYR A 49 23.52 -13.55 -8.49
N LEU A 50 22.31 -13.98 -8.12
CA LEU A 50 21.88 -15.37 -8.18
C LEU A 50 21.62 -15.87 -9.62
N GLY A 51 21.81 -15.03 -10.63
CA GLY A 51 21.69 -15.40 -12.04
C GLY A 51 20.28 -15.29 -12.63
N LEU A 52 19.33 -14.63 -11.92
CA LEU A 52 18.02 -14.38 -12.49
C LEU A 52 18.11 -13.30 -13.59
N SER A 53 17.28 -13.44 -14.65
CA SER A 53 17.10 -12.36 -15.62
C SER A 53 16.48 -11.12 -14.94
N LYS A 54 16.71 -9.94 -15.49
CA LYS A 54 16.23 -8.67 -14.93
C LYS A 54 14.71 -8.69 -14.67
N ASP A 55 13.94 -9.25 -15.59
CA ASP A 55 12.48 -9.32 -15.46
C ASP A 55 12.06 -10.26 -14.33
N ASN A 56 12.66 -11.43 -14.24
CA ASN A 56 12.40 -12.39 -13.17
C ASN A 56 12.86 -11.87 -11.80
N ALA A 57 14.00 -11.16 -11.74
CA ALA A 57 14.48 -10.54 -10.53
C ALA A 57 13.48 -9.46 -10.04
N SER A 58 12.97 -8.61 -10.93
CA SER A 58 11.97 -7.59 -10.58
C SER A 58 10.68 -8.20 -10.03
N MET A 59 10.17 -9.26 -10.66
CA MET A 59 9.00 -9.98 -10.16
C MET A 59 9.27 -10.59 -8.77
N SER A 60 10.44 -11.21 -8.58
CA SER A 60 10.82 -11.84 -7.31
C SER A 60 10.94 -10.82 -6.17
N VAL A 61 11.50 -9.63 -6.44
CA VAL A 61 11.54 -8.53 -5.47
C VAL A 61 10.13 -8.10 -5.06
N SER A 62 9.25 -7.93 -6.03
CA SER A 62 7.86 -7.54 -5.75
C SER A 62 7.14 -8.57 -4.88
N ILE A 63 7.25 -9.85 -5.19
CA ILE A 63 6.66 -10.94 -4.41
C ILE A 63 7.23 -10.96 -2.99
N THR A 64 8.54 -10.81 -2.85
CA THR A 64 9.22 -10.81 -1.54
C THR A 64 8.77 -9.64 -0.67
N LEU A 65 8.67 -8.43 -1.24
CA LEU A 65 8.21 -7.24 -0.52
C LEU A 65 6.73 -7.35 -0.12
N ILE A 66 5.88 -7.89 -0.99
CA ILE A 66 4.46 -8.13 -0.68
C ILE A 66 4.33 -9.14 0.46
N PHE A 67 5.06 -10.25 0.38
CA PHE A 67 5.05 -11.27 1.43
C PHE A 67 5.52 -10.72 2.77
N LEU A 68 6.63 -9.98 2.76
CA LEU A 68 7.17 -9.36 3.98
C LEU A 68 6.19 -8.36 4.59
N SER A 69 5.55 -7.54 3.77
CA SER A 69 4.53 -6.59 4.22
C SER A 69 3.32 -7.30 4.84
N ALA A 70 2.80 -8.34 4.17
CA ALA A 70 1.68 -9.13 4.69
C ALA A 70 2.03 -9.81 6.02
N LEU A 71 3.26 -10.33 6.15
CA LEU A 71 3.75 -10.94 7.38
C LEU A 71 3.86 -9.91 8.52
N LEU A 72 4.42 -8.73 8.26
CA LEU A 72 4.51 -7.64 9.23
C LEU A 72 3.12 -7.13 9.65
N THR A 73 2.17 -7.11 8.72
CA THR A 73 0.76 -6.78 9.00
C THR A 73 0.13 -7.84 9.90
N GLY A 74 0.36 -9.12 9.62
CA GLY A 74 -0.14 -10.23 10.43
C GLY A 74 0.41 -10.24 11.86
N LEU A 75 1.64 -9.77 12.05
CA LEU A 75 2.27 -9.61 13.36
C LEU A 75 1.85 -8.31 14.08
N GLY A 76 1.07 -7.42 13.45
CA GLY A 76 0.66 -6.14 13.99
C GLY A 76 1.79 -5.10 14.09
N TRP A 77 2.94 -5.36 13.47
CA TRP A 77 4.10 -4.45 13.50
C TRP A 77 4.00 -3.36 12.44
N TYR A 78 3.36 -3.66 11.32
CA TYR A 78 3.22 -2.70 10.23
C TYR A 78 2.51 -1.41 10.67
N ASP A 79 1.50 -1.52 11.50
CA ASP A 79 0.73 -0.40 12.04
C ASP A 79 1.59 0.56 12.88
N ARG A 80 2.52 0.00 13.67
CA ARG A 80 3.47 0.80 14.47
C ARG A 80 4.43 1.57 13.56
N ILE A 81 4.93 0.94 12.51
CA ILE A 81 5.81 1.57 11.52
C ILE A 81 5.03 2.66 10.76
N ALA A 82 3.83 2.36 10.29
CA ALA A 82 2.98 3.29 9.55
C ALA A 82 2.63 4.56 10.33
N LYS A 83 2.38 4.46 11.64
CA LYS A 83 2.13 5.62 12.52
C LYS A 83 3.29 6.62 12.54
N HIS A 84 4.52 6.16 12.40
CA HIS A 84 5.71 7.02 12.40
C HIS A 84 6.14 7.45 11.00
N ALA A 85 5.93 6.58 10.01
CA ALA A 85 6.35 6.79 8.63
C ALA A 85 5.35 7.61 7.79
N GLY A 86 4.08 7.64 8.19
CA GLY A 86 3.02 8.35 7.46
C GLY A 86 2.92 7.88 5.99
N ALA A 87 2.92 8.83 5.05
CA ALA A 87 2.81 8.54 3.61
C ALA A 87 3.97 7.70 3.04
N GLY A 88 5.12 7.63 3.72
CA GLY A 88 6.27 6.86 3.25
C GLY A 88 6.05 5.36 3.15
N THR A 89 5.09 4.81 3.89
CA THR A 89 4.69 3.40 3.79
C THR A 89 3.51 3.16 2.85
N LEU A 90 2.80 4.20 2.40
CA LEU A 90 1.62 4.08 1.54
C LEU A 90 1.99 3.97 0.06
N VAL A 91 3.01 4.69 -0.37
CA VAL A 91 3.43 4.78 -1.78
C VAL A 91 4.03 3.48 -2.32
N PRO A 92 4.91 2.77 -1.59
CA PRO A 92 5.49 1.52 -2.06
C PRO A 92 4.46 0.39 -2.16
N ILE A 93 4.83 -0.66 -2.92
CA ILE A 93 4.03 -1.89 -3.08
C ILE A 93 3.67 -2.55 -1.73
N THR A 94 4.49 -2.33 -0.70
CA THR A 94 4.26 -2.77 0.67
C THR A 94 3.01 -2.13 1.29
N GLY A 95 2.73 -0.87 0.99
CA GLY A 95 1.50 -0.18 1.43
C GLY A 95 0.26 -0.77 0.79
N PHE A 96 0.32 -1.07 -0.50
CA PHE A 96 -0.79 -1.75 -1.19
C PHE A 96 -1.04 -3.13 -0.61
N ALA A 97 0.02 -3.93 -0.38
CA ALA A 97 -0.09 -5.24 0.26
C ALA A 97 -0.72 -5.15 1.66
N ASN A 98 -0.33 -4.17 2.48
CA ASN A 98 -0.95 -3.93 3.78
C ASN A 98 -2.43 -3.54 3.66
N SER A 99 -2.81 -2.73 2.66
CA SER A 99 -4.20 -2.32 2.45
C SER A 99 -5.14 -3.47 2.10
N VAL A 100 -4.59 -4.57 1.60
CA VAL A 100 -5.30 -5.83 1.33
C VAL A 100 -5.26 -6.76 2.55
N ALA A 101 -4.08 -6.92 3.16
CA ALA A 101 -3.87 -7.87 4.26
C ALA A 101 -4.55 -7.44 5.56
N ALA A 102 -4.53 -6.15 5.90
CA ALA A 102 -5.13 -5.66 7.14
C ALA A 102 -6.64 -5.90 7.21
N PRO A 103 -7.45 -5.53 6.21
CA PRO A 103 -8.88 -5.87 6.21
C PRO A 103 -9.15 -7.37 6.18
N ALA A 104 -8.29 -8.15 5.49
CA ALA A 104 -8.42 -9.60 5.44
C ALA A 104 -8.30 -10.25 6.83
N LEU A 105 -7.46 -9.71 7.68
CA LEU A 105 -7.27 -10.19 9.05
C LEU A 105 -8.37 -9.67 9.99
N GLU A 106 -8.73 -8.39 9.87
CA GLU A 106 -9.67 -7.72 10.77
C GLU A 106 -11.11 -8.20 10.58
N PHE A 107 -11.55 -8.35 9.33
CA PHE A 107 -12.93 -8.69 8.98
C PHE A 107 -13.16 -10.17 8.69
N LYS A 108 -12.22 -11.04 8.99
CA LYS A 108 -12.34 -12.49 8.79
C LYS A 108 -13.54 -13.09 9.53
N THR A 109 -13.91 -12.54 10.67
CA THR A 109 -15.03 -13.00 11.49
C THR A 109 -16.40 -12.60 10.96
N GLU A 110 -16.47 -11.60 10.07
CA GLU A 110 -17.72 -11.10 9.47
C GLU A 110 -18.18 -11.93 8.25
N GLY A 111 -17.47 -13.01 7.91
CA GLY A 111 -17.76 -13.90 6.78
C GLY A 111 -16.87 -13.66 5.56
N TYR A 112 -16.79 -14.67 4.69
CA TYR A 112 -15.83 -14.65 3.57
C TYR A 112 -16.24 -13.73 2.41
N ILE A 113 -17.53 -13.59 2.13
CA ILE A 113 -18.02 -12.84 0.96
C ILE A 113 -18.25 -11.37 1.31
N LEU A 114 -19.13 -11.10 2.28
CA LEU A 114 -19.52 -9.72 2.65
C LEU A 114 -18.53 -9.05 3.60
N GLY A 115 -17.90 -9.81 4.47
CA GLY A 115 -16.84 -9.31 5.35
C GLY A 115 -15.52 -9.19 4.62
N LEU A 116 -14.82 -10.30 4.48
CA LEU A 116 -13.45 -10.32 3.94
C LEU A 116 -13.37 -9.84 2.50
N GLY A 117 -14.17 -10.40 1.58
CA GLY A 117 -14.11 -10.08 0.17
C GLY A 117 -14.43 -8.62 -0.14
N ALA A 118 -15.53 -8.10 0.41
CA ALA A 118 -15.94 -6.71 0.19
C ALA A 118 -14.93 -5.72 0.80
N LYS A 119 -14.41 -5.99 2.00
CA LYS A 119 -13.51 -5.09 2.74
C LYS A 119 -12.12 -4.99 2.13
N ILE A 120 -11.58 -6.06 1.56
CA ILE A 120 -10.31 -6.02 0.81
C ILE A 120 -10.36 -5.00 -0.33
N PHE A 121 -11.50 -4.92 -1.04
CA PHE A 121 -11.63 -4.04 -2.20
C PHE A 121 -12.00 -2.59 -1.85
N ILE A 122 -12.27 -2.24 -0.60
CA ILE A 122 -12.59 -0.85 -0.22
C ILE A 122 -11.46 0.12 -0.55
N ILE A 123 -10.21 -0.27 -0.27
CA ILE A 123 -9.04 0.57 -0.54
C ILE A 123 -8.37 0.16 -1.86
N SER A 124 -8.18 -1.14 -2.08
CA SER A 124 -7.51 -1.63 -3.28
C SER A 124 -8.31 -1.44 -4.56
N GLY A 125 -9.65 -1.48 -4.50
CA GLY A 125 -10.53 -1.27 -5.66
C GLY A 125 -10.30 0.07 -6.35
N PRO A 126 -10.44 1.21 -5.65
CA PRO A 126 -10.17 2.52 -6.23
C PRO A 126 -8.74 2.67 -6.79
N VAL A 127 -7.73 2.11 -6.13
CA VAL A 127 -6.33 2.16 -6.61
C VAL A 127 -6.20 1.44 -7.95
N ILE A 128 -6.77 0.26 -8.08
CA ILE A 128 -6.74 -0.52 -9.33
C ILE A 128 -7.53 0.23 -10.42
N LEU A 129 -8.73 0.73 -10.10
CA LEU A 129 -9.59 1.42 -11.06
C LEU A 129 -8.92 2.68 -11.62
N TYR A 130 -8.46 3.57 -10.76
CA TYR A 130 -7.81 4.80 -11.21
C TYR A 130 -6.45 4.55 -11.87
N GLY A 131 -5.70 3.56 -11.39
CA GLY A 131 -4.44 3.16 -12.01
C GLY A 131 -4.61 2.63 -13.43
N THR A 132 -5.61 1.76 -13.65
CA THR A 132 -5.93 1.25 -14.99
C THR A 132 -6.46 2.32 -15.92
N LEU A 133 -7.37 3.18 -15.44
CA LEU A 133 -7.88 4.31 -16.23
C LEU A 133 -6.76 5.26 -16.65
N ALA A 134 -5.87 5.63 -15.73
CA ALA A 134 -4.72 6.49 -16.04
C ALA A 134 -3.78 5.84 -17.06
N SER A 135 -3.53 4.54 -16.94
CA SER A 135 -2.70 3.78 -17.87
C SER A 135 -3.30 3.72 -19.27
N VAL A 136 -4.62 3.50 -19.37
CA VAL A 136 -5.34 3.50 -20.66
C VAL A 136 -5.30 4.88 -21.31
N LEU A 137 -5.58 5.93 -20.55
CA LEU A 137 -5.52 7.32 -21.07
C LEU A 137 -4.12 7.67 -21.56
N TYR A 138 -3.10 7.37 -20.77
CA TYR A 138 -1.71 7.60 -21.16
C TYR A 138 -1.33 6.79 -22.40
N GLY A 139 -1.69 5.52 -22.46
CA GLY A 139 -1.44 4.65 -23.61
C GLY A 139 -2.13 5.15 -24.89
N LEU A 140 -3.36 5.67 -24.78
CA LEU A 140 -4.09 6.26 -25.90
C LEU A 140 -3.41 7.54 -26.40
N ILE A 141 -3.02 8.44 -25.50
CA ILE A 141 -2.29 9.66 -25.83
C ILE A 141 -0.96 9.32 -26.52
N TYR A 142 -0.21 8.37 -25.95
CA TYR A 142 1.05 7.92 -26.53
C TYR A 142 0.86 7.37 -27.96
N TYR A 143 -0.16 6.53 -28.14
CA TYR A 143 -0.46 5.95 -29.46
C TYR A 143 -0.85 6.99 -30.49
N LEU A 144 -1.64 7.99 -30.12
CA LEU A 144 -2.13 9.02 -31.04
C LEU A 144 -1.10 10.10 -31.40
N PHE A 145 -0.23 10.46 -30.46
CA PHE A 145 0.67 11.62 -30.60
C PHE A 145 2.15 11.29 -30.69
N LEU A 146 2.59 10.13 -30.24
CA LEU A 146 4.03 9.79 -30.18
C LEU A 146 4.42 8.58 -31.06
N ARG A 147 3.48 7.91 -31.69
CA ARG A 147 3.74 6.87 -32.67
C ARG A 147 3.68 7.43 -34.08
#